data_e1c24f0612f2be472eff06d158dd39fa
#
_entry.id   e1c24f0612f2be472eff06d158dd39fa
#
_cell.length_a   1.000
_cell.length_b   1.000
_cell.length_c   1.000
_cell.angle_alpha   90.00
_cell.angle_beta   90.00
_cell.angle_gamma   90.00
#
_symmetry.space_group_name_H-M   'P 1'
#
loop_
_entity.id
_entity.type
_entity.pdbx_description
1 polymer ?
#
loop_
_entity_poly.entity_id
_entity_poly.type
_entity_poly.pdbx_seq_one_letter_code
_entity_poly.pdbx_strand_id
1 'polypeptide(L)'
;LQFGQVLDSMDGNLARYRGQASLKGGFLDRVLDGTGFIFVMAGFSWLVFQSGHEPYYLLMGPMTSAFYLVICYVYWNIAYMEEKHIGRGHKIKPGNNVRSIVHIPAWKYMLRGQKKLFSFHQADFYFWIGLGLILERSNIIMWLLFVVLFVRVFERIKSRSNYLGTLDKDLFK
;
A
#
# COMPACT_ATOMS: atom_id res chain seq x y z
N LEU A 1 3.94 -3.36 -15.10
CA LEU A 1 3.65 -2.95 -13.72
C LEU A 1 3.68 -4.14 -12.76
N GLN A 2 2.92 -5.21 -12.98
CA GLN A 2 2.89 -6.42 -12.12
C GLN A 2 4.27 -7.09 -11.99
N PHE A 3 4.97 -7.26 -13.11
CA PHE A 3 6.30 -7.87 -13.12
C PHE A 3 7.33 -7.05 -12.32
N GLY A 4 7.26 -5.72 -12.40
CA GLY A 4 8.11 -4.84 -11.60
C GLY A 4 7.92 -5.02 -10.10
N GLN A 5 6.69 -5.20 -9.62
CA GLN A 5 6.41 -5.45 -8.22
C GLN A 5 6.89 -6.81 -7.71
N VAL A 6 6.84 -7.84 -8.56
CA VAL A 6 7.41 -9.15 -8.22
C VAL A 6 8.92 -9.02 -8.03
N LEU A 7 9.61 -8.32 -8.95
CA LEU A 7 11.06 -8.09 -8.85
C LEU A 7 11.43 -7.29 -7.60
N ASP A 8 10.70 -6.23 -7.29
CA ASP A 8 10.90 -5.40 -6.10
C ASP A 8 10.73 -6.21 -4.79
N SER A 9 9.70 -7.04 -4.71
CA SER A 9 9.51 -7.97 -3.59
C SER A 9 10.66 -8.98 -3.46
N MET A 10 11.23 -9.43 -4.58
CA MET A 10 12.34 -10.37 -4.58
C MET A 10 13.63 -9.70 -4.10
N ASP A 11 13.92 -8.47 -4.54
CA ASP A 11 15.13 -7.73 -4.17
C ASP A 11 15.17 -7.41 -2.68
N GLY A 12 14.08 -6.97 -2.10
CA GLY A 12 13.97 -6.73 -0.66
C GLY A 12 14.16 -8.00 0.19
N ASN A 13 13.62 -9.14 -0.27
CA ASN A 13 13.82 -10.42 0.40
C ASN A 13 15.26 -10.92 0.27
N LEU A 14 15.87 -10.77 -0.90
CA LEU A 14 17.25 -11.16 -1.17
C LEU A 14 18.25 -10.34 -0.34
N ALA A 15 18.04 -9.01 -0.25
CA ALA A 15 18.88 -8.13 0.56
C ALA A 15 18.84 -8.52 2.05
N ARG A 16 17.63 -8.86 2.57
CA ARG A 16 17.48 -9.38 3.95
C ARG A 16 18.15 -10.72 4.14
N TYR A 17 18.01 -11.65 3.19
CA TYR A 17 18.64 -12.97 3.26
C TYR A 17 20.16 -12.88 3.26
N ARG A 18 20.74 -11.95 2.47
CA ARG A 18 22.17 -11.72 2.40
C ARG A 18 22.73 -10.86 3.55
N GLY A 19 21.91 -10.38 4.46
CA GLY A 19 22.33 -9.47 5.53
C GLY A 19 22.79 -8.09 5.02
N GLN A 20 22.43 -7.71 3.79
CA GLN A 20 22.81 -6.45 3.14
C GLN A 20 21.70 -5.38 3.23
N ALA A 21 20.65 -5.64 4.00
CA ALA A 21 19.60 -4.67 4.22
C ALA A 21 20.17 -3.42 4.91
N SER A 22 19.98 -2.24 4.28
CA SER A 22 20.46 -0.96 4.81
C SER A 22 19.29 -0.01 5.08
N LEU A 23 19.47 0.88 6.05
CA LEU A 23 18.49 1.94 6.34
C LEU A 23 18.28 2.86 5.13
N LYS A 24 19.37 3.17 4.42
CA LYS A 24 19.33 3.97 3.19
C LYS A 24 18.53 3.26 2.08
N GLY A 25 18.73 1.96 1.89
CA GLY A 25 17.97 1.16 0.93
C GLY A 25 16.48 1.18 1.24
N GLY A 26 16.10 0.90 2.49
CA GLY A 26 14.70 0.94 2.89
C GLY A 26 14.05 2.33 2.86
N PHE A 27 14.82 3.41 2.98
CA PHE A 27 14.33 4.77 2.75
C PHE A 27 14.05 5.03 1.28
N LEU A 28 15.03 4.72 0.41
CA LEU A 28 14.90 4.94 -1.03
C LEU A 28 13.76 4.12 -1.64
N ASP A 29 13.62 2.88 -1.24
CA ASP A 29 12.54 1.98 -1.64
C ASP A 29 11.15 2.64 -1.43
N ARG A 30 10.92 3.19 -0.25
CA ARG A 30 9.66 3.86 0.08
C ARG A 30 9.41 5.16 -0.67
N VAL A 31 10.47 5.95 -0.89
CA VAL A 31 10.37 7.19 -1.67
C VAL A 31 10.05 6.86 -3.11
N LEU A 32 10.72 5.86 -3.69
CA LEU A 32 10.49 5.42 -5.06
C LEU A 32 9.09 4.82 -5.24
N ASP A 33 8.62 4.03 -4.28
CA ASP A 33 7.27 3.48 -4.27
C ASP A 33 6.20 4.58 -4.29
N GLY A 34 6.30 5.56 -3.41
CA GLY A 34 5.37 6.68 -3.34
C GLY A 34 5.40 7.54 -4.62
N THR A 35 6.59 7.84 -5.10
CA THR A 35 6.79 8.62 -6.33
C THR A 35 6.29 7.86 -7.56
N GLY A 36 6.61 6.59 -7.66
CA GLY A 36 6.14 5.72 -8.74
C GLY A 36 4.62 5.63 -8.80
N PHE A 37 3.97 5.53 -7.63
CA PHE A 37 2.52 5.52 -7.56
C PHE A 37 1.89 6.83 -8.09
N ILE A 38 2.48 7.99 -7.76
CA ILE A 38 2.02 9.30 -8.28
C ILE A 38 2.08 9.32 -9.81
N PHE A 39 3.20 8.92 -10.39
CA PHE A 39 3.36 8.90 -11.85
C PHE A 39 2.42 7.93 -12.54
N VAL A 40 2.21 6.75 -11.98
CA VAL A 40 1.27 5.77 -12.53
C VAL A 40 -0.16 6.30 -12.49
N MET A 41 -0.59 6.91 -11.39
CA MET A 41 -1.94 7.47 -11.27
C MET A 41 -2.13 8.68 -12.18
N ALA A 42 -1.12 9.54 -12.33
CA ALA A 42 -1.15 10.67 -13.26
C ALA A 42 -1.24 10.18 -14.72
N GLY A 43 -0.43 9.19 -15.10
CA GLY A 43 -0.50 8.58 -16.44
C GLY A 43 -1.83 7.87 -16.69
N PHE A 44 -2.38 7.17 -15.71
CA PHE A 44 -3.68 6.51 -15.83
C PHE A 44 -4.82 7.52 -15.99
N SER A 45 -4.82 8.62 -15.23
CA SER A 45 -5.82 9.68 -15.38
C SER A 45 -5.73 10.39 -16.73
N TRP A 46 -4.51 10.57 -17.25
CA TRP A 46 -4.29 11.10 -18.60
C TRP A 46 -4.84 10.17 -19.68
N LEU A 47 -4.61 8.86 -19.57
CA LEU A 47 -5.16 7.87 -20.51
C LEU A 47 -6.68 7.86 -20.50
N VAL A 48 -7.31 7.95 -19.32
CA VAL A 48 -8.77 8.03 -19.21
C VAL A 48 -9.29 9.29 -19.90
N PHE A 49 -8.65 10.43 -19.70
CA PHE A 49 -9.00 11.69 -20.36
C PHE A 49 -8.86 11.58 -21.89
N GLN A 50 -7.74 11.04 -22.39
CA GLN A 50 -7.54 10.86 -23.84
C GLN A 50 -8.55 9.91 -24.50
N SER A 51 -9.14 9.02 -23.73
CA SER A 51 -10.21 8.12 -24.21
C SER A 51 -11.57 8.83 -24.41
N GLY A 52 -11.59 10.17 -24.40
CA GLY A 52 -12.79 10.97 -24.66
C GLY A 52 -13.67 11.20 -23.43
N HIS A 53 -13.12 11.00 -22.21
CA HIS A 53 -13.84 11.28 -20.98
C HIS A 53 -13.62 12.71 -20.49
N GLU A 54 -14.45 13.14 -19.56
CA GLU A 54 -14.50 14.49 -19.01
C GLU A 54 -13.17 14.96 -18.37
N PRO A 55 -12.83 16.28 -18.41
CA PRO A 55 -11.58 16.82 -17.88
C PRO A 55 -11.34 16.59 -16.37
N TYR A 56 -12.39 16.35 -15.59
CA TYR A 56 -12.22 16.11 -14.16
C TYR A 56 -11.43 14.83 -13.85
N TYR A 57 -11.36 13.88 -14.80
CA TYR A 57 -10.50 12.70 -14.63
C TYR A 57 -9.03 13.07 -14.45
N LEU A 58 -8.55 14.18 -15.02
CA LEU A 58 -7.19 14.65 -14.83
C LEU A 58 -6.88 14.99 -13.35
N LEU A 59 -7.87 15.43 -12.59
CA LEU A 59 -7.72 15.71 -11.17
C LEU A 59 -7.85 14.45 -10.30
N MET A 60 -8.58 13.46 -10.75
CA MET A 60 -8.81 12.25 -9.97
C MET A 60 -7.53 11.46 -9.69
N GLY A 61 -6.61 11.39 -10.65
CA GLY A 61 -5.32 10.70 -10.48
C GLY A 61 -4.46 11.31 -9.37
N PRO A 62 -4.13 12.61 -9.45
CA PRO A 62 -3.42 13.31 -8.39
C PRO A 62 -4.12 13.25 -7.02
N MET A 63 -5.44 13.41 -6.96
CA MET A 63 -6.20 13.29 -5.70
C MET A 63 -6.13 11.87 -5.11
N THR A 64 -6.25 10.85 -5.94
CA THR A 64 -6.11 9.45 -5.53
C THR A 64 -4.72 9.18 -4.97
N SER A 65 -3.69 9.75 -5.59
CA SER A 65 -2.30 9.69 -5.10
C SER A 65 -2.14 10.40 -3.77
N ALA A 66 -2.77 11.57 -3.60
CA ALA A 66 -2.75 12.31 -2.33
C ALA A 66 -3.39 11.48 -1.20
N PHE A 67 -4.51 10.81 -1.44
CA PHE A 67 -5.13 9.93 -0.44
C PHE A 67 -4.20 8.79 -0.03
N TYR A 68 -3.53 8.17 -0.98
CA TYR A 68 -2.55 7.13 -0.70
C TYR A 68 -1.38 7.66 0.16
N LEU A 69 -0.82 8.83 -0.17
CA LEU A 69 0.25 9.46 0.60
C LEU A 69 -0.19 9.82 2.02
N VAL A 70 -1.42 10.29 2.21
CA VAL A 70 -1.97 10.54 3.56
C VAL A 70 -2.03 9.25 4.38
N ILE A 71 -2.44 8.13 3.78
CA ILE A 71 -2.45 6.83 4.46
C ILE A 71 -1.03 6.42 4.88
N CYS A 72 -0.04 6.59 3.99
CA CYS A 72 1.37 6.34 4.31
C CYS A 72 1.87 7.27 5.42
N TYR A 73 1.55 8.55 5.36
CA TYR A 73 1.92 9.54 6.37
C TYR A 73 1.36 9.19 7.75
N VAL A 74 0.07 8.82 7.84
CA VAL A 74 -0.56 8.38 9.09
C VAL A 74 0.18 7.17 9.67
N TYR A 75 0.52 6.20 8.83
CA TYR A 75 1.27 5.01 9.26
C TYR A 75 2.63 5.37 9.87
N TRP A 76 3.39 6.25 9.20
CA TRP A 76 4.72 6.67 9.66
C TRP A 76 4.68 7.49 10.93
N ASN A 77 3.72 8.40 11.07
CA ASN A 77 3.58 9.21 12.28
C ASN A 77 3.31 8.31 13.50
N ILE A 78 2.49 7.30 13.35
CA ILE A 78 2.22 6.37 14.45
C ILE A 78 3.45 5.56 14.82
N ALA A 79 4.17 5.02 13.83
CA ALA A 79 5.40 4.29 14.08
C ALA A 79 6.44 5.17 14.81
N TYR A 80 6.55 6.45 14.43
CA TYR A 80 7.41 7.42 15.10
C TYR A 80 6.97 7.70 16.55
N MET A 81 5.67 7.88 16.79
CA MET A 81 5.13 8.10 18.14
C MET A 81 5.33 6.89 19.04
N GLU A 82 5.12 5.68 18.52
CA GLU A 82 5.38 4.43 19.25
C GLU A 82 6.85 4.31 19.66
N GLU A 83 7.77 4.61 18.75
CA GLU A 83 9.20 4.55 19.03
C GLU A 83 9.59 5.58 20.10
N LYS A 84 9.11 6.82 19.96
CA LYS A 84 9.46 7.92 20.85
C LYS A 84 8.93 7.74 22.29
N HIS A 85 7.69 7.26 22.45
CA HIS A 85 7.02 7.24 23.75
C HIS A 85 7.03 5.88 24.44
N ILE A 86 7.14 4.79 23.70
CA ILE A 86 7.05 3.43 24.24
C ILE A 86 8.41 2.72 24.20
N GLY A 87 9.39 3.28 23.46
CA GLY A 87 10.69 2.62 23.25
C GLY A 87 10.56 1.27 22.53
N ARG A 88 9.38 0.97 22.06
CA ARG A 88 9.12 -0.16 21.17
C ARG A 88 9.46 0.28 19.76
N GLY A 89 10.76 0.54 19.54
CA GLY A 89 11.23 0.55 18.16
C GLY A 89 10.53 -0.62 17.49
N HIS A 90 9.98 -0.41 16.31
CA HIS A 90 9.23 -1.43 15.57
C HIS A 90 10.07 -2.70 15.60
N LYS A 91 9.94 -3.47 16.68
CA LYS A 91 10.44 -4.83 16.73
C LYS A 91 9.62 -5.49 15.64
N ILE A 92 10.19 -5.43 14.42
CA ILE A 92 9.90 -6.45 13.44
C ILE A 92 9.98 -7.71 14.28
N LYS A 93 8.83 -8.21 14.71
CA LYS A 93 8.79 -9.52 15.34
C LYS A 93 9.51 -10.37 14.31
N PRO A 94 10.74 -10.84 14.63
CA PRO A 94 11.39 -11.76 13.72
C PRO A 94 10.33 -12.79 13.53
N GLY A 95 9.88 -12.97 12.28
CA GLY A 95 8.68 -13.73 11.99
C GLY A 95 8.86 -15.12 12.59
N ASN A 96 8.43 -15.32 13.83
CA ASN A 96 8.26 -16.62 14.46
C ASN A 96 7.20 -17.44 13.72
N ASN A 97 6.95 -17.07 12.49
CA ASN A 97 6.22 -17.80 11.50
C ASN A 97 7.16 -18.48 10.48
N VAL A 98 8.29 -19.00 10.94
CA VAL A 98 8.66 -20.32 10.45
C VAL A 98 7.68 -21.30 11.13
N ARG A 99 6.40 -21.02 10.98
CA ARG A 99 5.37 -22.03 11.13
C ARG A 99 5.78 -23.09 10.14
N SER A 100 6.11 -24.27 10.67
CA SER A 100 6.18 -25.52 9.96
C SER A 100 5.41 -25.37 8.64
N ILE A 101 6.09 -25.62 7.54
CA ILE A 101 5.49 -25.69 6.20
C ILE A 101 4.43 -26.78 6.31
N VAL A 102 3.28 -26.44 6.86
CA VAL A 102 2.09 -27.24 6.79
C VAL A 102 1.79 -27.26 5.30
N HIS A 103 1.83 -28.42 4.68
CA HIS A 103 1.48 -28.63 3.29
C HIS A 103 0.03 -28.17 3.08
N ILE A 104 -0.12 -26.87 2.91
CA ILE A 104 -1.39 -26.26 2.52
C ILE A 104 -1.47 -26.48 1.01
N PRO A 105 -2.47 -27.20 0.49
CA PRO A 105 -2.58 -27.43 -0.93
C PRO A 105 -2.61 -26.10 -1.69
N ALA A 106 -1.93 -26.04 -2.83
CA ALA A 106 -1.68 -24.82 -3.60
C ALA A 106 -2.96 -23.98 -3.86
N TRP A 107 -4.09 -24.65 -4.10
CA TRP A 107 -5.38 -23.96 -4.30
C TRP A 107 -5.86 -23.20 -3.05
N LYS A 108 -5.61 -23.68 -1.83
CA LYS A 108 -5.92 -22.93 -0.59
C LYS A 108 -4.99 -21.73 -0.42
N TYR A 109 -3.75 -21.82 -0.90
CA TYR A 109 -2.84 -20.69 -0.96
C TYR A 109 -3.36 -19.63 -1.94
N MET A 110 -3.82 -20.03 -3.12
CA MET A 110 -4.43 -19.14 -4.10
C MET A 110 -5.68 -18.46 -3.55
N LEU A 111 -6.59 -19.18 -2.91
CA LEU A 111 -7.80 -18.60 -2.30
C LEU A 111 -7.48 -17.63 -1.14
N ARG A 112 -6.46 -17.92 -0.33
CA ARG A 112 -5.99 -16.98 0.70
C ARG A 112 -5.32 -15.74 0.08
N GLY A 113 -4.63 -15.90 -1.03
CA GLY A 113 -4.05 -14.80 -1.81
C GLY A 113 -5.13 -13.89 -2.38
N GLN A 114 -6.23 -14.44 -2.89
CA GLN A 114 -7.34 -13.67 -3.44
C GLN A 114 -8.04 -12.78 -2.40
N LYS A 115 -8.14 -13.20 -1.13
CA LYS A 115 -8.63 -12.31 -0.05
C LYS A 115 -7.72 -11.09 0.17
N LYS A 116 -6.44 -11.18 -0.19
CA LYS A 116 -5.51 -10.05 -0.14
C LYS A 116 -5.67 -9.09 -1.33
N LEU A 117 -6.15 -9.53 -2.49
CA LEU A 117 -6.45 -8.67 -3.65
C LEU A 117 -7.47 -7.57 -3.32
N PHE A 118 -8.35 -7.80 -2.35
CA PHE A 118 -9.28 -6.80 -1.84
C PHE A 118 -8.73 -6.00 -0.65
N SER A 119 -7.48 -6.25 -0.24
CA SER A 119 -6.85 -5.49 0.84
C SER A 119 -6.32 -4.13 0.39
N PHE A 120 -6.33 -3.87 -0.92
CA PHE A 120 -5.91 -2.63 -1.57
C PHE A 120 -4.52 -2.16 -1.08
N HIS A 121 -3.55 -3.06 -1.13
CA HIS A 121 -2.14 -2.71 -1.06
C HIS A 121 -1.68 -2.17 -2.42
N GLN A 122 -0.50 -1.59 -2.48
CA GLN A 122 0.03 -0.97 -3.72
C GLN A 122 0.00 -1.92 -4.93
N ALA A 123 0.31 -3.21 -4.74
CA ALA A 123 0.24 -4.23 -5.77
C ALA A 123 -1.17 -4.40 -6.36
N ASP A 124 -2.17 -4.27 -5.51
CA ASP A 124 -3.56 -4.46 -5.92
C ASP A 124 -4.04 -3.32 -6.83
N PHE A 125 -3.56 -2.09 -6.61
CA PHE A 125 -3.87 -0.96 -7.50
C PHE A 125 -3.38 -1.18 -8.92
N TYR A 126 -2.15 -1.67 -9.07
CA TYR A 126 -1.59 -1.97 -10.40
C TYR A 126 -2.34 -3.09 -11.10
N PHE A 127 -2.84 -4.07 -10.34
CA PHE A 127 -3.73 -5.10 -10.88
C PHE A 127 -5.02 -4.50 -11.41
N TRP A 128 -5.70 -3.66 -10.64
CA TRP A 128 -6.96 -3.04 -11.04
C TRP A 128 -6.79 -2.10 -12.23
N ILE A 129 -5.70 -1.32 -12.28
CA ILE A 129 -5.36 -0.48 -13.43
C ILE A 129 -5.18 -1.35 -14.67
N GLY A 130 -4.39 -2.43 -14.57
CA GLY A 130 -4.19 -3.37 -15.68
C GLY A 130 -5.49 -4.00 -16.17
N LEU A 131 -6.37 -4.41 -15.25
CA LEU A 131 -7.67 -4.95 -15.57
C LEU A 131 -8.56 -3.92 -16.29
N GLY A 132 -8.56 -2.66 -15.84
CA GLY A 132 -9.31 -1.57 -16.46
C GLY A 132 -8.86 -1.29 -17.90
N LEU A 133 -7.56 -1.39 -18.15
CA LEU A 133 -7.00 -1.22 -19.50
C LEU A 133 -7.39 -2.39 -20.43
N ILE A 134 -7.32 -3.62 -19.93
CA ILE A 134 -7.68 -4.83 -20.71
C ILE A 134 -9.18 -4.84 -21.05
N LEU A 135 -10.02 -4.43 -20.12
CA LEU A 135 -11.48 -4.42 -20.30
C LEU A 135 -11.99 -3.16 -21.01
N GLU A 136 -11.10 -2.22 -21.37
CA GLU A 136 -11.47 -0.92 -21.96
C GLU A 136 -12.47 -0.11 -21.08
N ARG A 137 -12.42 -0.33 -19.75
CA ARG A 137 -13.29 0.30 -18.76
C ARG A 137 -12.48 1.10 -17.73
N SER A 138 -11.46 1.81 -18.21
CA SER A 138 -10.53 2.57 -17.39
C SER A 138 -11.21 3.63 -16.51
N ASN A 139 -12.28 4.25 -17.01
CA ASN A 139 -13.09 5.22 -16.28
C ASN A 139 -13.75 4.63 -15.02
N ILE A 140 -14.29 3.42 -15.12
CA ILE A 140 -14.93 2.73 -13.99
C ILE A 140 -13.87 2.39 -12.93
N ILE A 141 -12.72 1.91 -13.36
CA ILE A 141 -11.61 1.58 -12.44
C ILE A 141 -11.06 2.83 -11.77
N MET A 142 -10.96 3.96 -12.49
CA MET A 142 -10.54 5.22 -11.89
C MET A 142 -11.48 5.65 -10.75
N TRP A 143 -12.80 5.61 -10.97
CA TRP A 143 -13.79 5.87 -9.94
C TRP A 143 -13.69 4.91 -8.76
N LEU A 144 -13.53 3.62 -9.02
CA LEU A 144 -13.39 2.59 -7.98
C LEU A 144 -12.17 2.89 -7.10
N LEU A 145 -11.00 3.16 -7.70
CA LEU A 145 -9.79 3.45 -6.96
C LEU A 145 -9.90 4.76 -6.14
N PHE A 146 -10.51 5.79 -6.73
CA PHE A 146 -10.75 7.06 -6.06
C PHE A 146 -11.63 6.89 -4.82
N VAL A 147 -12.79 6.26 -4.95
CA VAL A 147 -13.74 6.07 -3.85
C VAL A 147 -13.14 5.16 -2.76
N VAL A 148 -12.49 4.07 -3.15
CA VAL A 148 -11.88 3.15 -2.19
C VAL A 148 -10.80 3.85 -1.37
N LEU A 149 -9.90 4.60 -2.00
CA LEU A 149 -8.85 5.31 -1.27
C LEU A 149 -9.41 6.45 -0.42
N PHE A 150 -10.39 7.18 -0.93
CA PHE A 150 -11.10 8.20 -0.15
C PHE A 150 -11.66 7.63 1.16
N VAL A 151 -12.43 6.54 1.08
CA VAL A 151 -13.01 5.88 2.27
C VAL A 151 -11.91 5.37 3.20
N ARG A 152 -10.86 4.77 2.64
CA ARG A 152 -9.74 4.25 3.42
C ARG A 152 -8.96 5.30 4.21
N VAL A 153 -8.83 6.51 3.71
CA VAL A 153 -8.20 7.61 4.48
C VAL A 153 -8.94 7.82 5.81
N PHE A 154 -10.27 7.96 5.76
CA PHE A 154 -11.07 8.19 6.97
C PHE A 154 -11.04 6.97 7.92
N GLU A 155 -11.17 5.78 7.37
CA GLU A 155 -11.07 4.54 8.14
C GLU A 155 -9.72 4.44 8.87
N ARG A 156 -8.62 4.75 8.18
CA ARG A 156 -7.27 4.71 8.75
C ARG A 156 -7.07 5.77 9.81
N ILE A 157 -7.47 7.01 9.57
CA ILE A 157 -7.37 8.10 10.55
C ILE A 157 -8.16 7.72 11.81
N LYS A 158 -9.43 7.30 11.68
CA LYS A 158 -10.28 6.90 12.80
C LYS A 158 -9.69 5.73 13.60
N SER A 159 -9.30 4.66 12.91
CA SER A 159 -8.74 3.46 13.54
C SER A 159 -7.46 3.79 14.32
N ARG A 160 -6.60 4.64 13.75
CA ARG A 160 -5.32 5.00 14.36
C ARG A 160 -5.46 6.03 15.48
N SER A 161 -6.39 6.95 15.36
CA SER A 161 -6.74 7.87 16.45
C SER A 161 -7.26 7.11 17.67
N ASN A 162 -8.16 6.14 17.46
CA ASN A 162 -8.66 5.29 18.54
C ASN A 162 -7.54 4.47 19.20
N TYR A 163 -6.61 3.95 18.41
CA TYR A 163 -5.45 3.21 18.91
C TYR A 163 -4.57 4.10 19.79
N LEU A 164 -4.24 5.32 19.38
CA LEU A 164 -3.47 6.26 20.19
C LEU A 164 -4.21 6.62 21.50
N GLY A 165 -5.52 6.82 21.45
CA GLY A 165 -6.31 7.07 22.65
C GLY A 165 -6.34 5.91 23.66
N THR A 166 -6.13 4.66 23.20
CA THR A 166 -5.94 3.52 24.13
C THR A 166 -4.55 3.51 24.74
N LEU A 167 -3.52 3.85 23.94
CA LEU A 167 -2.14 3.95 24.43
C LEU A 167 -1.97 5.06 25.46
N ASP A 168 -2.58 6.22 25.26
CA ASP A 168 -2.52 7.33 26.22
C ASP A 168 -3.07 6.91 27.59
N LYS A 169 -4.16 6.14 27.62
CA LYS A 169 -4.75 5.63 28.86
C LYS A 169 -3.82 4.66 29.61
N ASP A 170 -2.99 3.92 28.87
CA ASP A 170 -2.05 2.96 29.48
C ASP A 170 -0.75 3.62 29.93
N LEU A 171 -0.36 4.75 29.31
CA LEU A 171 0.87 5.48 29.64
C LEU A 171 0.69 6.46 30.81
N PHE A 172 -0.51 6.98 31.02
CA PHE A 172 -0.81 8.01 32.04
C PHE A 172 -1.64 7.46 33.23
N LYS A 173 -1.71 6.15 33.41
CA LYS A 173 -2.13 5.48 34.63
C LYS A 173 -0.93 5.16 35.50
#